data_9dfc57bc022f146cfc387ee25ad2f0fd
#
_entry.id   9dfc57bc022f146cfc387ee25ad2f0fd
#
_cell.length_a   1.000
_cell.length_b   1.000
_cell.length_c   1.000
_cell.angle_alpha   90.00
_cell.angle_beta   90.00
_cell.angle_gamma   90.00
#
_symmetry.space_group_name_H-M   'P 1'
#
loop_
_entity.id
_entity.type
_entity.pdbx_description
1 polymer ?
#
loop_
_entity_poly.entity_id
_entity_poly.type
_entity_poly.pdbx_seq_one_letter_code
_entity_poly.pdbx_strand_id
1 'polypeptide(L)'
;MASTYTPLGIEKQATGENAGTWGTKTNTNLEIVEQAIGGTASQAVSDSGDTTLSVSDGSTGAVLSHRMIEFTGSLSDNAVVTIPLDVQTFYFLRNSSSGAYTVQFKYVTGSGDSFTFSTTDKGDQLVFASANDSTNPDIITLAFGDGDVTTTGTQTLTNKTLTSPKIGTSILDTNGNELFKLTATSSAVNELTFANAATGNAPAFTASGGDTNVDINLVPKGSGVVQQNGATLATMGKAIAMALVFG
;
A
#
# COMPACT_ATOMS: atom_id res chain seq x y z
N MET A 1 -34.81 -19.84 -33.22
CA MET A 1 -34.67 -19.29 -31.86
C MET A 1 -33.62 -18.21 -31.96
N ALA A 2 -33.82 -17.03 -31.40
CA ALA A 2 -32.84 -15.96 -31.50
C ALA A 2 -31.61 -16.23 -30.59
N SER A 3 -30.41 -15.82 -30.99
CA SER A 3 -29.21 -15.85 -30.18
C SER A 3 -29.42 -15.05 -28.90
N THR A 4 -28.70 -15.45 -27.83
CA THR A 4 -28.65 -14.73 -26.56
C THR A 4 -27.22 -14.39 -26.24
N TYR A 5 -26.99 -13.52 -25.26
CA TYR A 5 -25.64 -13.05 -24.94
C TYR A 5 -25.25 -13.37 -23.48
N THR A 6 -23.94 -13.44 -23.22
CA THR A 6 -23.43 -13.49 -21.88
C THR A 6 -23.34 -12.07 -21.28
N PRO A 7 -23.20 -11.91 -19.95
CA PRO A 7 -22.99 -10.59 -19.33
C PRO A 7 -21.77 -9.78 -19.85
N LEU A 8 -20.85 -10.43 -20.57
CA LEU A 8 -19.72 -9.77 -21.24
C LEU A 8 -19.93 -9.61 -22.76
N GLY A 9 -21.16 -9.82 -23.27
CA GLY A 9 -21.53 -9.60 -24.66
C GLY A 9 -21.16 -10.72 -25.64
N ILE A 10 -20.73 -11.90 -25.17
CA ILE A 10 -20.41 -13.06 -26.02
C ILE A 10 -21.71 -13.66 -26.52
N GLU A 11 -21.84 -13.81 -27.85
CA GLU A 11 -23.02 -14.40 -28.46
C GLU A 11 -23.12 -15.93 -28.27
N LYS A 12 -24.20 -16.39 -27.64
CA LYS A 12 -24.58 -17.82 -27.60
C LYS A 12 -25.44 -18.10 -28.80
N GLN A 13 -24.85 -18.64 -29.86
CA GLN A 13 -25.53 -18.87 -31.12
C GLN A 13 -26.65 -19.91 -31.00
N ALA A 14 -27.83 -19.58 -31.45
CA ALA A 14 -28.92 -20.53 -31.50
C ALA A 14 -28.79 -21.47 -32.71
N THR A 15 -29.28 -22.70 -32.57
CA THR A 15 -29.26 -23.71 -33.63
C THR A 15 -30.03 -23.21 -34.89
N GLY A 16 -29.33 -23.22 -36.04
CA GLY A 16 -29.89 -22.78 -37.32
C GLY A 16 -29.82 -21.28 -37.56
N GLU A 17 -29.35 -20.49 -36.60
CA GLU A 17 -29.09 -19.07 -36.77
C GLU A 17 -27.66 -18.84 -37.32
N ASN A 18 -27.38 -17.63 -37.83
CA ASN A 18 -26.08 -17.25 -38.35
C ASN A 18 -25.61 -18.07 -39.58
N ALA A 19 -26.52 -18.68 -40.34
CA ALA A 19 -26.16 -19.36 -41.59
C ALA A 19 -25.41 -18.39 -42.54
N GLY A 20 -24.20 -18.75 -42.93
CA GLY A 20 -23.31 -17.91 -43.75
C GLY A 20 -22.53 -16.83 -43.01
N THR A 21 -22.81 -16.57 -41.72
CA THR A 21 -22.14 -15.56 -40.90
C THR A 21 -21.51 -16.14 -39.62
N TRP A 22 -21.67 -17.43 -39.35
CA TRP A 22 -21.19 -18.07 -38.12
C TRP A 22 -19.69 -17.87 -37.89
N GLY A 23 -18.87 -17.88 -38.96
CA GLY A 23 -17.43 -17.64 -38.86
C GLY A 23 -17.11 -16.24 -38.34
N THR A 24 -17.82 -15.24 -38.85
CA THR A 24 -17.65 -13.85 -38.37
C THR A 24 -18.07 -13.73 -36.90
N LYS A 25 -19.21 -14.34 -36.55
CA LYS A 25 -19.70 -14.33 -35.14
C LYS A 25 -18.76 -15.05 -34.19
N THR A 26 -18.20 -16.18 -34.61
CA THR A 26 -17.20 -16.91 -33.83
C THR A 26 -15.93 -16.08 -33.62
N ASN A 27 -15.43 -15.42 -34.67
CA ASN A 27 -14.24 -14.57 -34.56
C ASN A 27 -14.49 -13.38 -33.63
N THR A 28 -15.62 -12.70 -33.74
CA THR A 28 -16.00 -11.63 -32.79
C THR A 28 -16.06 -12.12 -31.35
N ASN A 29 -16.64 -13.31 -31.12
CA ASN A 29 -16.65 -13.92 -29.78
C ASN A 29 -15.24 -14.20 -29.25
N LEU A 30 -14.33 -14.70 -30.11
CA LEU A 30 -12.93 -14.92 -29.71
C LEU A 30 -12.21 -13.61 -29.37
N GLU A 31 -12.46 -12.54 -30.12
CA GLU A 31 -11.94 -11.20 -29.84
C GLU A 31 -12.46 -10.65 -28.50
N ILE A 32 -13.76 -10.84 -28.17
CA ILE A 32 -14.33 -10.47 -26.87
C ILE A 32 -13.67 -11.28 -25.74
N VAL A 33 -13.43 -12.58 -25.96
CA VAL A 33 -12.71 -13.43 -25.00
C VAL A 33 -11.28 -12.95 -24.79
N GLU A 34 -10.58 -12.57 -25.86
CA GLU A 34 -9.22 -12.01 -25.78
C GLU A 34 -9.21 -10.71 -24.97
N GLN A 35 -10.15 -9.79 -25.20
CA GLN A 35 -10.32 -8.56 -24.41
C GLN A 35 -10.57 -8.89 -22.93
N ALA A 36 -11.40 -9.89 -22.65
CA ALA A 36 -11.73 -10.32 -21.29
C ALA A 36 -10.56 -11.02 -20.56
N ILE A 37 -9.58 -11.56 -21.28
CA ILE A 37 -8.40 -12.22 -20.69
C ILE A 37 -7.28 -11.21 -20.41
N GLY A 38 -6.97 -10.33 -21.36
CA GLY A 38 -5.78 -9.46 -21.29
C GLY A 38 -5.97 -8.07 -21.91
N GLY A 39 -7.16 -7.71 -22.36
CA GLY A 39 -7.42 -6.43 -23.01
C GLY A 39 -7.40 -5.24 -22.04
N THR A 40 -7.05 -4.07 -22.58
CA THR A 40 -7.02 -2.80 -21.86
C THR A 40 -7.92 -1.78 -22.55
N ALA A 41 -8.72 -1.04 -21.77
CA ALA A 41 -9.51 0.08 -22.26
C ALA A 41 -9.38 1.30 -21.35
N SER A 42 -9.45 2.49 -21.93
CA SER A 42 -9.50 3.75 -21.18
C SER A 42 -10.92 4.30 -21.18
N GLN A 43 -11.36 4.81 -20.02
CA GLN A 43 -12.65 5.46 -19.81
C GLN A 43 -12.44 6.85 -19.23
N ALA A 44 -12.87 7.87 -19.95
CA ALA A 44 -12.98 9.19 -19.35
C ALA A 44 -14.14 9.20 -18.36
N VAL A 45 -13.86 9.57 -17.10
CA VAL A 45 -14.86 9.67 -16.03
C VAL A 45 -15.30 11.12 -15.87
N SER A 46 -16.57 11.30 -15.47
CA SER A 46 -17.20 12.60 -15.26
C SER A 46 -17.56 12.80 -13.79
N ASP A 47 -17.46 14.03 -13.34
CA ASP A 47 -17.91 14.50 -12.02
C ASP A 47 -19.29 15.22 -12.08
N SER A 48 -19.88 15.35 -13.27
CA SER A 48 -21.20 15.95 -13.47
C SER A 48 -22.35 14.94 -13.51
N GLY A 49 -22.07 13.68 -13.18
CA GLY A 49 -23.02 12.56 -13.16
C GLY A 49 -22.32 11.22 -13.25
N ASP A 50 -23.05 10.14 -13.00
CA ASP A 50 -22.47 8.80 -13.03
C ASP A 50 -21.97 8.42 -14.44
N THR A 51 -20.76 7.92 -14.54
CA THR A 51 -20.23 7.30 -15.75
C THR A 51 -20.69 5.84 -15.78
N THR A 52 -21.77 5.54 -16.52
CA THR A 52 -22.30 4.19 -16.62
C THR A 52 -21.60 3.42 -17.74
N LEU A 53 -20.91 2.36 -17.38
CA LEU A 53 -20.27 1.44 -18.30
C LEU A 53 -21.27 0.36 -18.75
N SER A 54 -21.15 -0.06 -19.98
CA SER A 54 -21.98 -1.12 -20.55
C SER A 54 -21.15 -2.09 -21.39
N VAL A 55 -21.67 -3.27 -21.65
CA VAL A 55 -21.17 -4.19 -22.66
C VAL A 55 -21.88 -3.96 -23.98
N SER A 56 -21.30 -4.42 -25.09
CA SER A 56 -21.91 -4.40 -26.41
C SER A 56 -22.13 -5.84 -26.87
N ASP A 57 -23.38 -6.25 -26.93
CA ASP A 57 -23.76 -7.61 -27.32
C ASP A 57 -23.31 -7.96 -28.75
N GLY A 58 -22.49 -9.01 -28.86
CA GLY A 58 -21.94 -9.47 -30.12
C GLY A 58 -20.99 -8.49 -30.83
N SER A 59 -20.40 -7.56 -30.09
CA SER A 59 -19.46 -6.57 -30.62
C SER A 59 -18.28 -6.37 -29.68
N THR A 60 -17.12 -6.07 -30.26
CA THR A 60 -15.87 -5.75 -29.53
C THR A 60 -15.82 -4.29 -29.11
N GLY A 61 -14.87 -3.95 -28.23
CA GLY A 61 -14.53 -2.56 -27.86
C GLY A 61 -15.32 -1.96 -26.71
N ALA A 62 -16.30 -2.66 -26.13
CA ALA A 62 -16.96 -2.22 -24.91
C ALA A 62 -15.96 -2.22 -23.75
N VAL A 63 -15.93 -1.14 -22.94
CA VAL A 63 -14.98 -0.99 -21.83
C VAL A 63 -15.04 -2.16 -20.85
N LEU A 64 -16.25 -2.59 -20.49
CA LEU A 64 -16.44 -3.71 -19.54
C LEU A 64 -16.03 -5.08 -20.09
N SER A 65 -15.82 -5.22 -21.41
CA SER A 65 -15.28 -6.45 -21.98
C SER A 65 -13.78 -6.59 -21.82
N HIS A 66 -13.08 -5.55 -21.33
CA HIS A 66 -11.63 -5.56 -21.13
C HIS A 66 -11.28 -5.92 -19.70
N ARG A 67 -10.12 -6.58 -19.53
CA ARG A 67 -9.63 -6.97 -18.20
C ARG A 67 -9.10 -5.79 -17.40
N MET A 68 -8.43 -4.84 -18.06
CA MET A 68 -7.88 -3.64 -17.45
C MET A 68 -8.66 -2.41 -17.90
N ILE A 69 -9.12 -1.62 -16.94
CA ILE A 69 -9.85 -0.37 -17.19
C ILE A 69 -9.07 0.78 -16.56
N GLU A 70 -8.66 1.74 -17.39
CA GLU A 70 -8.01 2.96 -16.94
C GLU A 70 -9.02 4.12 -16.90
N PHE A 71 -9.26 4.67 -15.72
CA PHE A 71 -10.08 5.87 -15.54
C PHE A 71 -9.23 7.11 -15.79
N THR A 72 -9.66 7.95 -16.74
CA THR A 72 -8.99 9.19 -17.14
C THR A 72 -9.92 10.38 -17.00
N GLY A 73 -9.41 11.59 -17.17
CA GLY A 73 -10.18 12.83 -17.11
C GLY A 73 -9.64 13.83 -16.09
N SER A 74 -10.16 15.06 -16.16
CA SER A 74 -9.87 16.13 -15.19
C SER A 74 -11.10 16.34 -14.32
N LEU A 75 -10.99 16.05 -13.03
CA LEU A 75 -12.11 16.12 -12.09
C LEU A 75 -12.05 17.41 -11.28
N SER A 76 -13.21 18.00 -11.04
CA SER A 76 -13.47 19.13 -10.15
C SER A 76 -14.36 18.78 -8.96
N ASP A 77 -14.90 17.54 -8.94
CA ASP A 77 -15.65 16.92 -7.85
C ASP A 77 -15.46 15.39 -7.89
N ASN A 78 -16.04 14.66 -6.92
CA ASN A 78 -15.99 13.21 -6.85
C ASN A 78 -16.77 12.58 -8.02
N ALA A 79 -16.21 11.51 -8.60
CA ALA A 79 -16.79 10.81 -9.71
C ALA A 79 -17.29 9.41 -9.32
N VAL A 80 -18.32 8.94 -10.00
CA VAL A 80 -18.87 7.61 -9.82
C VAL A 80 -18.88 6.87 -11.15
N VAL A 81 -18.40 5.64 -11.15
CA VAL A 81 -18.42 4.73 -12.29
C VAL A 81 -19.30 3.54 -11.92
N THR A 82 -20.30 3.25 -12.77
CA THR A 82 -21.26 2.19 -12.52
C THR A 82 -21.22 1.11 -13.58
N ILE A 83 -21.54 -0.14 -13.17
CA ILE A 83 -21.62 -1.31 -14.04
C ILE A 83 -22.97 -2.03 -13.90
N PRO A 84 -23.42 -2.82 -14.91
CA PRO A 84 -24.65 -3.63 -14.82
C PRO A 84 -24.58 -4.68 -13.73
N LEU A 85 -25.75 -5.06 -13.15
CA LEU A 85 -25.86 -5.96 -12.00
C LEU A 85 -25.42 -7.41 -12.27
N ASP A 86 -25.45 -7.84 -13.53
CA ASP A 86 -25.13 -9.20 -13.97
C ASP A 86 -23.67 -9.40 -14.38
N VAL A 87 -22.86 -8.34 -14.35
CA VAL A 87 -21.42 -8.41 -14.68
C VAL A 87 -20.67 -9.10 -13.56
N GLN A 88 -20.09 -10.27 -13.85
CA GLN A 88 -19.28 -11.05 -12.93
C GLN A 88 -17.91 -11.31 -13.52
N THR A 89 -16.87 -10.63 -13.01
CA THR A 89 -15.49 -10.80 -13.46
C THR A 89 -14.49 -10.04 -12.58
N PHE A 90 -13.20 -10.31 -12.79
CA PHE A 90 -12.10 -9.52 -12.20
C PHE A 90 -11.80 -8.32 -13.08
N TYR A 91 -11.49 -7.19 -12.47
CA TYR A 91 -10.97 -6.00 -13.13
C TYR A 91 -9.68 -5.51 -12.47
N PHE A 92 -8.67 -5.21 -13.30
CA PHE A 92 -7.58 -4.34 -12.90
C PHE A 92 -8.01 -2.91 -13.20
N LEU A 93 -8.25 -2.13 -12.16
CA LEU A 93 -8.63 -0.73 -12.29
C LEU A 93 -7.41 0.14 -12.08
N ARG A 94 -7.19 1.10 -12.96
CA ARG A 94 -6.18 2.16 -12.83
C ARG A 94 -6.88 3.51 -12.77
N ASN A 95 -6.52 4.35 -11.82
CA ASN A 95 -7.01 5.72 -11.78
C ASN A 95 -5.89 6.70 -12.21
N SER A 96 -5.97 7.19 -13.44
CA SER A 96 -5.11 8.23 -14.03
C SER A 96 -5.82 9.59 -14.12
N SER A 97 -6.98 9.77 -13.48
CA SER A 97 -7.67 11.06 -13.48
C SER A 97 -6.85 12.14 -12.74
N SER A 98 -6.92 13.38 -13.17
CA SER A 98 -6.34 14.52 -12.49
C SER A 98 -7.34 15.15 -11.48
N GLY A 99 -6.84 16.00 -10.57
CA GLY A 99 -7.63 16.58 -9.48
C GLY A 99 -7.58 15.73 -8.19
N ALA A 100 -7.82 16.35 -7.04
CA ALA A 100 -7.80 15.70 -5.72
C ALA A 100 -9.21 15.22 -5.33
N TYR A 101 -9.80 14.36 -6.15
CA TYR A 101 -11.16 13.84 -5.99
C TYR A 101 -11.18 12.33 -6.04
N THR A 102 -12.20 11.72 -5.45
CA THR A 102 -12.39 10.27 -5.43
C THR A 102 -13.00 9.77 -6.74
N VAL A 103 -12.71 8.51 -7.09
CA VAL A 103 -13.42 7.77 -8.14
C VAL A 103 -13.98 6.50 -7.52
N GLN A 104 -15.30 6.42 -7.41
CA GLN A 104 -16.00 5.24 -6.89
C GLN A 104 -16.38 4.31 -8.03
N PHE A 105 -16.13 3.01 -7.87
CA PHE A 105 -16.57 1.96 -8.79
C PHE A 105 -17.58 1.06 -8.08
N LYS A 106 -18.79 0.95 -8.64
CA LYS A 106 -19.90 0.22 -8.02
C LYS A 106 -20.88 -0.33 -9.06
N TYR A 107 -21.80 -1.16 -8.64
CA TYR A 107 -22.96 -1.52 -9.47
C TYR A 107 -23.93 -0.35 -9.61
N VAL A 108 -24.69 -0.32 -10.73
CA VAL A 108 -25.58 0.78 -11.11
C VAL A 108 -26.67 1.06 -10.07
N THR A 109 -27.13 0.04 -9.36
CA THR A 109 -28.12 0.13 -8.28
C THR A 109 -27.72 -0.77 -7.12
N GLY A 110 -28.48 -0.70 -6.03
CA GLY A 110 -28.27 -1.52 -4.85
C GLY A 110 -27.38 -0.88 -3.81
N SER A 111 -27.26 -1.56 -2.66
CA SER A 111 -26.48 -1.16 -1.48
C SER A 111 -25.30 -2.10 -1.20
N GLY A 112 -24.90 -2.92 -2.16
CA GLY A 112 -23.73 -3.78 -2.08
C GLY A 112 -22.44 -2.97 -1.96
N ASP A 113 -21.35 -3.64 -1.58
CA ASP A 113 -20.06 -3.02 -1.40
C ASP A 113 -19.53 -2.39 -2.70
N SER A 114 -18.75 -1.33 -2.57
CA SER A 114 -18.12 -0.60 -3.66
C SER A 114 -16.63 -0.38 -3.38
N PHE A 115 -15.85 -0.16 -4.43
CA PHE A 115 -14.46 0.28 -4.30
C PHE A 115 -14.35 1.77 -4.62
N THR A 116 -13.52 2.50 -3.85
CA THR A 116 -13.28 3.93 -4.06
C THR A 116 -11.80 4.25 -4.01
N PHE A 117 -11.26 4.77 -5.10
CA PHE A 117 -9.94 5.41 -5.09
C PHE A 117 -9.97 6.67 -4.24
N SER A 118 -8.99 6.81 -3.33
CA SER A 118 -8.86 8.00 -2.50
C SER A 118 -8.38 9.22 -3.32
N THR A 119 -8.41 10.39 -2.72
CA THR A 119 -7.93 11.63 -3.35
C THR A 119 -6.42 11.64 -3.62
N THR A 120 -5.65 10.85 -2.85
CA THR A 120 -4.18 10.82 -2.87
C THR A 120 -3.61 9.50 -3.36
N ASP A 121 -4.30 8.38 -3.11
CA ASP A 121 -3.89 7.04 -3.56
C ASP A 121 -4.72 6.66 -4.78
N LYS A 122 -4.20 6.97 -5.95
CA LYS A 122 -4.82 6.79 -7.26
C LYS A 122 -4.16 5.68 -8.09
N GLY A 123 -3.49 4.74 -7.47
CA GLY A 123 -2.75 3.71 -8.18
C GLY A 123 -3.61 2.65 -8.88
N ASP A 124 -3.10 1.45 -8.91
CA ASP A 124 -3.73 0.27 -9.50
C ASP A 124 -4.46 -0.54 -8.41
N GLN A 125 -5.63 -1.06 -8.73
CA GLN A 125 -6.42 -1.89 -7.84
C GLN A 125 -7.00 -3.10 -8.56
N LEU A 126 -6.92 -4.27 -7.95
CA LEU A 126 -7.65 -5.44 -8.39
C LEU A 126 -8.96 -5.55 -7.61
N VAL A 127 -10.06 -5.67 -8.34
CA VAL A 127 -11.39 -5.89 -7.77
C VAL A 127 -12.07 -7.10 -8.43
N PHE A 128 -13.00 -7.71 -7.72
CA PHE A 128 -13.91 -8.71 -8.23
C PHE A 128 -15.34 -8.17 -8.18
N ALA A 129 -15.94 -7.99 -9.35
CA ALA A 129 -17.36 -7.73 -9.49
C ALA A 129 -18.10 -9.06 -9.31
N SER A 130 -18.85 -9.22 -8.22
CA SER A 130 -19.30 -10.52 -7.76
C SER A 130 -20.57 -11.01 -8.44
N ALA A 131 -21.47 -10.10 -8.83
CA ALA A 131 -22.85 -10.42 -9.28
C ALA A 131 -23.52 -11.52 -8.42
N ASN A 132 -23.16 -11.56 -7.13
CA ASN A 132 -23.60 -12.59 -6.18
C ASN A 132 -25.05 -12.41 -5.72
N ASP A 133 -25.59 -11.23 -5.94
CA ASP A 133 -26.98 -10.86 -5.66
C ASP A 133 -27.51 -10.01 -6.82
N SER A 134 -28.69 -10.34 -7.33
CA SER A 134 -29.31 -9.61 -8.44
C SER A 134 -29.82 -8.20 -8.07
N THR A 135 -29.81 -7.86 -6.79
CA THR A 135 -30.30 -6.59 -6.24
C THR A 135 -29.19 -5.74 -5.63
N ASN A 136 -28.29 -6.35 -4.87
CA ASN A 136 -27.22 -5.69 -4.12
C ASN A 136 -25.87 -6.43 -4.29
N PRO A 137 -25.38 -6.62 -5.52
CA PRO A 137 -24.10 -7.29 -5.71
C PRO A 137 -22.93 -6.44 -5.26
N ASP A 138 -21.82 -7.10 -4.88
CA ASP A 138 -20.68 -6.49 -4.26
C ASP A 138 -19.51 -6.32 -5.22
N ILE A 139 -18.80 -5.19 -5.11
CA ILE A 139 -17.45 -5.02 -5.64
C ILE A 139 -16.46 -5.35 -4.52
N ILE A 140 -15.82 -6.51 -4.63
CA ILE A 140 -14.89 -7.03 -3.63
C ILE A 140 -13.48 -6.59 -3.98
N THR A 141 -12.83 -5.86 -3.07
CA THR A 141 -11.42 -5.51 -3.20
C THR A 141 -10.56 -6.72 -2.92
N LEU A 142 -9.66 -7.05 -3.83
CA LEU A 142 -8.71 -8.14 -3.65
C LEU A 142 -7.36 -7.56 -3.22
N ALA A 143 -6.97 -7.87 -1.99
CA ALA A 143 -5.65 -7.58 -1.47
C ALA A 143 -4.75 -8.80 -1.68
N PHE A 144 -3.60 -8.63 -2.34
CA PHE A 144 -2.57 -9.65 -2.42
C PHE A 144 -1.62 -9.46 -1.24
N GLY A 145 -1.75 -10.33 -0.25
CA GLY A 145 -0.86 -10.38 0.90
C GLY A 145 -1.37 -9.64 2.13
N ASP A 146 -2.02 -10.38 3.04
CA ASP A 146 -2.19 -9.96 4.44
C ASP A 146 -0.84 -9.97 5.18
N GLY A 147 0.12 -9.20 4.71
CA GLY A 147 1.46 -9.22 5.30
C GLY A 147 2.41 -8.17 4.70
N ASP A 148 1.98 -7.42 3.73
CA ASP A 148 2.80 -6.36 3.16
C ASP A 148 2.90 -5.17 4.12
N VAL A 149 4.14 -4.71 4.30
CA VAL A 149 4.41 -3.49 5.07
C VAL A 149 3.95 -2.30 4.24
N THR A 150 2.81 -1.70 4.61
CA THR A 150 2.31 -0.51 3.93
C THR A 150 3.13 0.74 4.31
N THR A 151 3.19 1.72 3.42
CA THR A 151 3.95 2.96 3.65
C THR A 151 3.30 3.90 4.67
N THR A 152 2.01 3.73 4.98
CA THR A 152 1.22 4.65 5.81
C THR A 152 0.48 3.98 6.97
N GLY A 153 0.39 2.64 7.00
CA GLY A 153 -0.31 1.90 8.05
C GLY A 153 0.52 1.68 9.32
N THR A 154 -0.11 1.68 10.48
CA THR A 154 0.51 1.19 11.72
C THR A 154 0.56 -0.33 11.68
N GLN A 155 1.76 -0.92 11.72
CA GLN A 155 1.95 -2.36 11.62
C GLN A 155 2.91 -2.88 12.69
N THR A 156 2.61 -4.06 13.21
CA THR A 156 3.51 -4.81 14.09
C THR A 156 4.25 -5.85 13.27
N LEU A 157 5.57 -5.76 13.20
CA LEU A 157 6.43 -6.72 12.52
C LEU A 157 6.88 -7.80 13.50
N THR A 158 6.40 -9.04 13.31
CA THR A 158 6.85 -10.20 14.08
C THR A 158 7.72 -11.10 13.24
N ASN A 159 8.79 -11.67 13.83
CA ASN A 159 9.72 -12.58 13.15
C ASN A 159 10.34 -11.99 11.88
N LYS A 160 10.63 -10.69 11.86
CA LYS A 160 11.29 -10.01 10.75
C LYS A 160 12.70 -9.57 11.13
N THR A 161 13.65 -9.74 10.20
CA THR A 161 14.99 -9.17 10.32
C THR A 161 15.03 -7.88 9.52
N LEU A 162 15.40 -6.78 10.17
CA LEU A 162 15.59 -5.49 9.52
C LEU A 162 17.08 -5.27 9.28
N THR A 163 17.50 -5.27 8.03
CA THR A 163 18.89 -5.01 7.65
C THR A 163 19.09 -3.50 7.48
N SER A 164 19.93 -2.89 8.33
CA SER A 164 20.28 -1.46 8.29
C SER A 164 19.08 -0.50 8.23
N PRO A 165 18.10 -0.62 9.14
CA PRO A 165 16.94 0.26 9.14
C PRO A 165 17.36 1.70 9.45
N LYS A 166 16.79 2.68 8.71
CA LYS A 166 16.92 4.10 9.05
C LYS A 166 15.84 4.49 10.06
N ILE A 167 16.26 4.91 11.25
CA ILE A 167 15.34 5.44 12.27
C ILE A 167 15.35 6.97 12.15
N GLY A 168 14.19 7.57 11.91
CA GLY A 168 14.06 9.00 11.62
C GLY A 168 14.44 9.91 12.80
N THR A 169 13.93 9.60 14.01
CA THR A 169 14.11 10.47 15.19
C THR A 169 14.36 9.72 16.48
N SER A 170 13.58 8.68 16.78
CA SER A 170 13.63 7.99 18.07
C SER A 170 13.15 6.54 17.98
N ILE A 171 13.60 5.74 18.93
CA ILE A 171 13.00 4.43 19.26
C ILE A 171 12.12 4.65 20.48
N LEU A 172 10.86 4.23 20.40
CA LEU A 172 9.87 4.43 21.45
C LEU A 172 9.71 3.17 22.31
N ASP A 173 9.23 3.36 23.54
CA ASP A 173 8.75 2.28 24.40
C ASP A 173 7.32 1.85 24.03
N THR A 174 6.77 0.87 24.75
CA THR A 174 5.41 0.36 24.52
C THR A 174 4.29 1.36 24.81
N ASN A 175 4.60 2.46 25.50
CA ASN A 175 3.64 3.54 25.84
C ASN A 175 3.76 4.72 24.87
N GLY A 176 4.68 4.64 23.91
CA GLY A 176 4.93 5.72 22.95
C GLY A 176 5.91 6.79 23.42
N ASN A 177 6.60 6.58 24.56
CA ASN A 177 7.61 7.51 25.05
C ASN A 177 8.99 7.23 24.40
N GLU A 178 9.80 8.27 24.26
CA GLU A 178 11.15 8.16 23.68
C GLU A 178 12.09 7.36 24.60
N LEU A 179 12.54 6.19 24.13
CA LEU A 179 13.58 5.39 24.80
C LEU A 179 14.99 5.80 24.35
N PHE A 180 15.17 5.97 23.04
CA PHE A 180 16.39 6.50 22.44
C PHE A 180 16.03 7.58 21.43
N LYS A 181 16.65 8.75 21.59
CA LYS A 181 16.60 9.82 20.59
C LYS A 181 17.85 9.75 19.73
N LEU A 182 17.68 9.61 18.42
CA LEU A 182 18.75 9.47 17.45
C LEU A 182 18.87 10.79 16.67
N THR A 183 19.94 11.53 16.91
CA THR A 183 20.21 12.80 16.25
C THR A 183 21.30 12.60 15.20
N ALA A 184 20.98 12.89 13.95
CA ALA A 184 21.95 12.81 12.87
C ALA A 184 22.91 14.00 12.88
N THR A 185 24.21 13.72 12.69
CA THR A 185 25.25 14.72 12.45
C THR A 185 25.68 14.64 10.98
N SER A 186 25.74 15.79 10.30
CA SER A 186 26.22 15.84 8.92
C SER A 186 27.68 15.37 8.86
N SER A 187 27.99 14.49 7.90
CA SER A 187 29.33 13.93 7.68
C SER A 187 29.93 13.23 8.92
N ALA A 188 29.08 12.62 9.77
CA ALA A 188 29.53 11.81 10.89
C ALA A 188 30.39 10.63 10.41
N VAL A 189 31.52 10.41 11.07
CA VAL A 189 32.45 9.30 10.80
C VAL A 189 32.69 8.43 12.03
N ASN A 190 32.16 8.85 13.19
CA ASN A 190 32.29 8.14 14.47
C ASN A 190 30.92 7.82 15.02
N GLU A 191 30.77 6.67 15.65
CA GLU A 191 29.53 6.15 16.21
C GLU A 191 29.73 5.44 17.54
N LEU A 192 28.64 5.10 18.20
CA LEU A 192 28.59 4.26 19.39
C LEU A 192 28.12 2.86 19.04
N THR A 193 28.84 1.85 19.46
CA THR A 193 28.51 0.45 19.30
C THR A 193 28.00 -0.14 20.62
N PHE A 194 26.85 -0.82 20.58
CA PHE A 194 26.30 -1.63 21.66
C PHE A 194 26.51 -3.10 21.30
N ALA A 195 27.27 -3.82 22.11
CA ALA A 195 27.51 -5.24 21.92
C ALA A 195 26.98 -6.05 23.10
N ASN A 196 26.23 -7.13 22.81
CA ASN A 196 25.95 -8.16 23.80
C ASN A 196 27.16 -9.05 24.03
N ALA A 197 27.12 -9.95 25.03
CA ALA A 197 28.21 -10.84 25.34
C ALA A 197 27.72 -12.28 25.61
N ALA A 198 28.61 -13.25 25.38
CA ALA A 198 28.39 -14.62 25.81
C ALA A 198 28.53 -14.75 27.35
N THR A 199 28.04 -15.91 27.88
CA THR A 199 28.14 -16.23 29.31
C THR A 199 29.57 -16.03 29.83
N GLY A 200 29.70 -15.31 30.92
CA GLY A 200 30.99 -15.02 31.57
C GLY A 200 31.68 -13.74 31.06
N ASN A 201 31.19 -13.10 30.04
CA ASN A 201 31.68 -11.83 29.52
C ASN A 201 30.71 -10.68 29.76
N ALA A 202 31.19 -9.44 29.83
CA ALA A 202 30.35 -8.25 29.96
C ALA A 202 29.92 -7.69 28.60
N PRO A 203 28.67 -7.22 28.43
CA PRO A 203 28.29 -6.43 27.25
C PRO A 203 29.09 -5.10 27.23
N ALA A 204 29.27 -4.57 26.03
CA ALA A 204 30.09 -3.40 25.82
C ALA A 204 29.31 -2.23 25.22
N PHE A 205 29.69 -1.02 25.60
CA PHE A 205 29.33 0.27 25.02
C PHE A 205 30.61 0.96 24.58
N THR A 206 30.83 1.04 23.27
CA THR A 206 32.14 1.38 22.70
C THR A 206 32.01 2.52 21.68
N ALA A 207 32.93 3.47 21.70
CA ALA A 207 33.16 4.39 20.61
C ALA A 207 33.91 3.69 19.48
N SER A 208 33.45 3.89 18.24
CA SER A 208 34.08 3.37 17.02
C SER A 208 33.96 4.41 15.89
N GLY A 209 34.63 4.17 14.77
CA GLY A 209 34.54 5.05 13.60
C GLY A 209 35.84 5.24 12.83
N GLY A 210 35.89 6.29 12.02
CA GLY A 210 37.00 6.58 11.10
C GLY A 210 38.20 7.29 11.73
N ASP A 211 38.04 7.94 12.88
CA ASP A 211 39.14 8.66 13.56
C ASP A 211 40.00 7.71 14.40
N THR A 212 41.28 8.04 14.52
CA THR A 212 42.24 7.22 15.29
C THR A 212 41.94 7.18 16.78
N ASN A 213 41.42 8.28 17.35
CA ASN A 213 41.07 8.41 18.77
C ASN A 213 39.67 8.99 18.89
N VAL A 214 38.78 8.30 19.57
CA VAL A 214 37.39 8.70 19.80
C VAL A 214 37.00 8.52 21.26
N ASP A 215 36.65 9.60 21.93
CA ASP A 215 36.25 9.59 23.33
C ASP A 215 34.75 9.29 23.47
N ILE A 216 34.34 8.69 24.60
CA ILE A 216 32.96 8.60 25.02
C ILE A 216 32.64 9.75 25.97
N ASN A 217 31.78 10.67 25.53
CA ASN A 217 31.35 11.81 26.33
C ASN A 217 29.96 11.55 26.94
N LEU A 218 29.88 11.35 28.25
CA LEU A 218 28.64 11.17 29.01
C LEU A 218 28.24 12.49 29.66
N VAL A 219 27.21 13.16 29.13
CA VAL A 219 26.77 14.49 29.54
C VAL A 219 25.42 14.41 30.26
N PRO A 220 25.38 14.48 31.60
CA PRO A 220 24.11 14.60 32.34
C PRO A 220 23.39 15.91 32.04
N LYS A 221 22.08 15.93 32.17
CA LYS A 221 21.25 17.13 31.99
C LYS A 221 21.22 17.96 33.30
N GLY A 222 21.40 19.27 33.19
CA GLY A 222 21.35 20.23 34.31
C GLY A 222 22.33 19.89 35.45
N SER A 223 21.88 19.74 36.68
CA SER A 223 22.68 19.36 37.84
C SER A 223 22.83 17.85 38.03
N GLY A 224 22.41 17.04 37.06
CA GLY A 224 22.56 15.57 37.09
C GLY A 224 24.04 15.15 37.14
N VAL A 225 24.28 13.89 37.51
CA VAL A 225 25.64 13.30 37.61
C VAL A 225 25.65 11.92 36.93
N VAL A 226 26.85 11.48 36.48
CA VAL A 226 27.05 10.10 36.05
C VAL A 226 27.21 9.22 37.29
N GLN A 227 26.45 8.11 37.33
CA GLN A 227 26.42 7.17 38.46
C GLN A 227 26.82 5.76 38.03
N GLN A 228 27.47 5.02 38.93
CA GLN A 228 27.67 3.58 38.84
C GLN A 228 26.96 2.92 40.03
N ASN A 229 25.97 2.04 39.77
CA ASN A 229 25.14 1.41 40.80
C ASN A 229 24.55 2.40 41.82
N GLY A 230 24.09 3.58 41.36
CA GLY A 230 23.54 4.63 42.19
C GLY A 230 24.56 5.52 42.91
N ALA A 231 25.84 5.19 42.87
CA ALA A 231 26.92 6.02 43.41
C ALA A 231 27.47 6.98 42.36
N THR A 232 27.63 8.26 42.70
CA THR A 232 28.20 9.26 41.80
C THR A 232 29.66 8.93 41.48
N LEU A 233 29.99 8.90 40.19
CA LEU A 233 31.42 8.79 39.79
C LEU A 233 32.17 10.03 40.20
N ALA A 234 33.30 9.84 40.91
CA ALA A 234 34.13 10.94 41.30
C ALA A 234 34.78 11.60 40.09
N THR A 235 34.73 12.93 40.03
CA THR A 235 35.54 13.68 39.04
C THR A 235 37.00 13.66 39.48
N MET A 236 37.95 13.86 38.55
CA MET A 236 39.35 13.88 38.83
C MET A 236 39.71 14.89 39.97
N GLY A 237 39.04 16.05 40.00
CA GLY A 237 39.21 17.04 41.08
C GLY A 237 38.78 16.54 42.45
N LYS A 238 37.67 15.79 42.55
CA LYS A 238 37.22 15.17 43.82
C LYS A 238 38.16 14.04 44.25
N ALA A 239 38.65 13.24 43.32
CA ALA A 239 39.59 12.17 43.61
C ALA A 239 40.95 12.71 44.13
N ILE A 240 41.45 13.78 43.52
CA ILE A 240 42.69 14.47 43.97
C ILE A 240 42.49 15.10 45.37
N ALA A 241 41.33 15.76 45.60
CA ALA A 241 41.05 16.36 46.90
C ALA A 241 40.96 15.29 48.01
N MET A 242 40.36 14.12 47.75
CA MET A 242 40.34 13.02 48.71
C MET A 242 41.72 12.43 48.96
N ALA A 243 42.57 12.28 47.95
CA ALA A 243 43.95 11.80 48.11
C ALA A 243 44.80 12.77 48.91
N LEU A 244 44.61 14.09 48.78
CA LEU A 244 45.30 15.11 49.54
C LEU A 244 44.89 15.20 51.02
N VAL A 245 43.68 14.81 51.36
CA VAL A 245 43.11 14.89 52.72
C VAL A 245 43.34 13.59 53.50
N PHE A 246 43.37 12.46 52.85
CA PHE A 246 43.40 11.13 53.47
C PHE A 246 44.60 10.26 53.04
N GLY A 247 45.46 10.76 52.17
CA GLY A 247 46.65 10.06 51.67
C GLY A 247 47.86 10.15 52.52
#